data_b83b1f69702b55048f6a9d53fa3886ab
#
_entry.id   b83b1f69702b55048f6a9d53fa3886ab
#
_cell.length_a   1.000
_cell.length_b   1.000
_cell.length_c   1.000
_cell.angle_alpha   90.00
_cell.angle_beta   90.00
_cell.angle_gamma   90.00
#
_symmetry.space_group_name_H-M   'P 1'
#
loop_
_entity.id
_entity.type
_entity.pdbx_description
1 polymer ?
#
loop_
_entity_poly.entity_id
_entity_poly.type
_entity_poly.pdbx_seq_one_letter_code
_entity_poly.pdbx_strand_id
1 'polypeptide(L)'
;MDYLLDKPRANCAVVGIYGLEEAATLSYLSLYALQHRGQEATGIVSSDGENLRRHAGKGLVADVFKDRTTFNKLPGKLSIGHNRYSTTGSSTQDNVQPL
;
A
#
# COMPACT_ATOMS: atom_id res chain seq x y z
N MET A 1 -13.67 -15.04 0.57
CA MET A 1 -13.85 -13.72 0.81
C MET A 1 -13.27 -12.75 -0.19
N ASP A 2 -13.29 -13.19 -1.33
CA ASP A 2 -12.82 -12.36 -2.39
C ASP A 2 -13.84 -11.38 -2.87
N TYR A 3 -15.02 -11.43 -2.32
CA TYR A 3 -16.06 -10.56 -2.82
C TYR A 3 -15.71 -9.09 -2.68
N LEU A 4 -14.83 -8.76 -1.75
CA LEU A 4 -14.39 -7.38 -1.64
C LEU A 4 -13.58 -6.97 -2.84
N LEU A 5 -12.84 -7.89 -3.38
CA LEU A 5 -12.03 -7.63 -4.55
C LEU A 5 -12.86 -7.69 -5.81
N ASP A 6 -14.01 -8.31 -5.73
CA ASP A 6 -14.86 -8.44 -6.88
C ASP A 6 -15.69 -7.22 -7.16
N LYS A 7 -15.76 -6.32 -6.23
CA LYS A 7 -16.63 -5.17 -6.41
C LYS A 7 -16.08 -4.29 -7.49
N PRO A 8 -16.79 -4.17 -8.58
CA PRO A 8 -16.21 -3.42 -9.70
C PRO A 8 -16.01 -1.96 -9.41
N ARG A 9 -16.76 -1.44 -8.47
CA ARG A 9 -16.59 -0.03 -8.20
C ARG A 9 -15.64 0.26 -7.06
N ALA A 10 -14.95 -0.74 -6.59
CA ALA A 10 -13.95 -0.50 -5.58
C ALA A 10 -12.84 0.31 -6.19
N ASN A 11 -12.52 1.41 -5.57
CA ASN A 11 -11.50 2.32 -6.08
C ASN A 11 -10.19 2.16 -5.38
N CYS A 12 -10.06 1.15 -4.56
CA CYS A 12 -8.83 0.94 -3.85
C CYS A 12 -8.74 -0.49 -3.36
N ALA A 13 -7.53 -0.89 -3.05
CA ALA A 13 -7.26 -2.18 -2.44
C ALA A 13 -6.55 -1.93 -1.12
N VAL A 14 -6.89 -2.70 -0.12
CA VAL A 14 -6.30 -2.57 1.21
C VAL A 14 -5.78 -3.93 1.64
N VAL A 15 -4.58 -3.92 2.20
CA VAL A 15 -3.93 -5.13 2.67
C VAL A 15 -3.47 -4.91 4.09
N GLY A 16 -3.75 -5.86 4.96
CA GLY A 16 -3.25 -5.81 6.33
C GLY A 16 -2.43 -7.05 6.63
N ILE A 17 -1.28 -6.88 7.25
CA ILE A 17 -0.40 -7.97 7.65
C ILE A 17 -0.11 -7.79 9.13
N TYR A 18 -0.29 -8.84 9.89
CA TYR A 18 -0.02 -8.77 11.31
C TYR A 18 0.66 -10.04 11.78
N GLY A 19 1.68 -9.88 12.60
CA GLY A 19 2.30 -11.03 13.25
C GLY A 19 3.38 -11.72 12.45
N LEU A 20 3.76 -11.15 11.30
CA LEU A 20 4.79 -11.74 10.46
C LEU A 20 5.95 -10.79 10.33
N GLU A 21 7.16 -11.34 10.41
CA GLU A 21 8.35 -10.55 10.16
C GLU A 21 8.25 -9.94 8.78
N GLU A 22 8.79 -8.76 8.62
CA GLU A 22 8.80 -8.07 7.34
C GLU A 22 7.40 -7.87 6.80
N ALA A 23 6.51 -7.44 7.68
CA ALA A 23 5.13 -7.23 7.28
C ALA A 23 5.03 -6.25 6.11
N ALA A 24 5.86 -5.20 6.09
CA ALA A 24 5.80 -4.24 4.99
C ALA A 24 6.16 -4.87 3.66
N THR A 25 7.13 -5.76 3.64
CA THR A 25 7.51 -6.43 2.39
C THR A 25 6.36 -7.30 1.90
N LEU A 26 5.69 -7.99 2.82
CA LEU A 26 4.56 -8.82 2.45
C LEU A 26 3.40 -7.97 1.95
N SER A 27 3.18 -6.81 2.56
CA SER A 27 2.18 -5.88 2.06
C SER A 27 2.53 -5.41 0.66
N TYR A 28 3.80 -5.12 0.42
CA TYR A 28 4.24 -4.71 -0.90
C TYR A 28 3.93 -5.78 -1.94
N LEU A 29 4.26 -7.03 -1.65
CA LEU A 29 4.01 -8.10 -2.61
C LEU A 29 2.52 -8.25 -2.88
N SER A 30 1.71 -8.11 -1.86
CA SER A 30 0.26 -8.19 -2.02
C SER A 30 -0.28 -7.04 -2.85
N LEU A 31 0.20 -5.83 -2.59
CA LEU A 31 -0.24 -4.67 -3.35
C LEU A 31 0.21 -4.78 -4.81
N TYR A 32 1.41 -5.30 -5.02
CA TYR A 32 1.90 -5.49 -6.36
C TYR A 32 1.01 -6.45 -7.14
N ALA A 33 0.57 -7.51 -6.49
CA ALA A 33 -0.32 -8.47 -7.13
C ALA A 33 -1.70 -7.87 -7.43
N LEU A 34 -2.10 -6.86 -6.67
CA LEU A 34 -3.40 -6.24 -6.83
C LEU A 34 -3.37 -5.00 -7.71
N GLN A 35 -2.19 -4.54 -8.10
CA GLN A 35 -2.13 -3.34 -8.92
C GLN A 35 -2.62 -3.64 -10.33
N HIS A 36 -3.21 -2.66 -10.95
CA HIS A 36 -3.63 -2.80 -12.33
C HIS A 36 -3.80 -1.41 -12.91
N ARG A 37 -4.22 -1.38 -14.16
CA ARG A 37 -4.42 -0.18 -14.89
C ARG A 37 -5.31 0.78 -14.10
N GLY A 38 -4.97 2.02 -14.09
CA GLY A 38 -5.74 3.03 -13.40
C GLY A 38 -5.30 3.28 -11.98
N GLN A 39 -4.34 2.53 -11.49
CA GLN A 39 -3.81 2.78 -10.17
C GLN A 39 -3.03 4.10 -10.18
N GLU A 40 -3.29 4.95 -9.20
CA GLU A 40 -2.68 6.27 -9.13
C GLU A 40 -1.71 6.44 -7.99
N ALA A 41 -1.92 5.71 -6.91
CA ALA A 41 -1.12 5.93 -5.72
C ALA A 41 -1.07 4.68 -4.90
N THR A 42 -0.05 4.56 -4.08
CA THR A 42 0.12 3.41 -3.21
C THR A 42 0.85 3.86 -1.95
N GLY A 43 0.64 3.14 -0.87
CA GLY A 43 1.32 3.46 0.36
C GLY A 43 1.30 2.31 1.33
N ILE A 44 2.27 2.29 2.22
CA ILE A 44 2.36 1.31 3.29
C ILE A 44 2.71 2.03 4.57
N VAL A 45 1.98 1.69 5.63
CA VAL A 45 2.34 2.10 6.99
C VAL A 45 2.71 0.84 7.75
N SER A 46 3.79 0.90 8.48
CA SER A 46 4.18 -0.24 9.32
C SER A 46 4.38 0.23 10.75
N SER A 47 4.36 -0.73 11.66
CA SER A 47 4.55 -0.44 13.07
C SER A 47 5.40 -1.52 13.69
N ASP A 48 6.35 -1.09 14.52
CA ASP A 48 7.18 -2.02 15.30
C ASP A 48 6.68 -2.11 16.73
N GLY A 49 5.49 -1.58 16.99
CA GLY A 49 4.94 -1.59 18.35
C GLY A 49 5.13 -0.29 19.08
N GLU A 50 6.00 0.57 18.61
CA GLU A 50 6.26 1.86 19.24
C GLU A 50 6.13 3.02 18.28
N ASN A 51 6.52 2.81 17.04
CA ASN A 51 6.51 3.88 16.06
C ASN A 51 5.78 3.45 14.82
N LEU A 52 5.13 4.42 14.18
CA LEU A 52 4.53 4.23 12.88
C LEU A 52 5.46 4.82 11.83
N ARG A 53 5.63 4.10 10.75
CA ARG A 53 6.42 4.57 9.63
C ARG A 53 5.58 4.46 8.37
N ARG A 54 5.76 5.39 7.47
CA ARG A 54 4.94 5.44 6.27
C ARG A 54 5.80 5.74 5.06
N HIS A 55 5.51 5.07 3.97
CA HIS A 55 6.07 5.42 2.67
C HIS A 55 4.96 5.32 1.65
N ALA A 56 4.75 6.37 0.89
CA ALA A 56 3.66 6.44 -0.07
C ALA A 56 4.04 7.37 -1.19
N GLY A 57 3.36 7.21 -2.30
CA GLY A 57 3.61 8.07 -3.43
C GLY A 57 2.59 7.84 -4.53
N LYS A 58 2.66 8.67 -5.55
CA LYS A 58 1.84 8.52 -6.73
C LYS A 58 2.53 7.56 -7.68
N GLY A 59 1.74 6.75 -8.35
CA GLY A 59 2.26 5.83 -9.34
C GLY A 59 1.99 4.39 -8.97
N LEU A 60 2.60 3.50 -9.73
CA LEU A 60 2.44 2.08 -9.52
C LEU A 60 3.26 1.61 -8.33
N VAL A 61 2.82 0.50 -7.76
CA VAL A 61 3.51 -0.08 -6.61
C VAL A 61 4.99 -0.28 -6.91
N ALA A 62 5.31 -0.81 -8.08
CA ALA A 62 6.69 -1.09 -8.41
C ALA A 62 7.54 0.17 -8.47
N ASP A 63 6.93 1.28 -8.86
CA ASP A 63 7.67 2.53 -8.97
C ASP A 63 7.87 3.20 -7.63
N VAL A 64 6.83 3.20 -6.81
CA VAL A 64 6.88 3.87 -5.51
C VAL A 64 7.82 3.13 -4.57
N PHE A 65 7.90 1.82 -4.70
CA PHE A 65 8.72 0.98 -3.82
C PHE A 65 9.91 0.37 -4.54
N LYS A 66 10.40 1.03 -5.57
CA LYS A 66 11.50 0.46 -6.35
C LYS A 66 12.82 0.43 -5.58
N ASP A 67 12.97 1.29 -4.61
CA ASP A 67 14.19 1.34 -3.82
C ASP A 67 14.02 0.39 -2.64
N ARG A 68 14.77 -0.70 -2.66
CA ARG A 68 14.64 -1.71 -1.62
C ARG A 68 14.99 -1.22 -0.23
N THR A 69 15.80 -0.18 -0.14
CA THR A 69 16.14 0.35 1.18
C THR A 69 14.93 0.99 1.84
N THR A 70 13.88 1.27 1.08
CA THR A 70 12.65 1.79 1.67
C THR A 70 12.13 0.86 2.75
N PHE A 71 12.25 -0.45 2.56
CA PHE A 71 11.72 -1.40 3.54
C PHE A 71 12.49 -1.40 4.84
N ASN A 72 13.73 -0.92 4.83
CA ASN A 72 14.47 -0.77 6.07
C ASN A 72 13.87 0.31 6.95
N LYS A 73 13.06 1.18 6.37
CA LYS A 73 12.40 2.25 7.10
C LYS A 73 10.99 1.88 7.50
N LEU A 74 10.57 0.67 7.18
CA LEU A 74 9.21 0.20 7.45
C LEU A 74 9.29 -1.10 8.26
N PRO A 75 9.84 -1.01 9.50
CA PRO A 75 10.05 -2.21 10.28
C PRO A 75 8.78 -2.67 10.97
N GLY A 76 8.83 -3.90 11.48
CA GLY A 76 7.78 -4.38 12.36
C GLY A 76 6.94 -5.47 11.76
N LYS A 77 6.05 -5.99 12.60
CA LYS A 77 5.23 -7.13 12.26
C LYS A 77 3.80 -6.74 11.93
N LEU A 78 3.55 -5.45 11.79
CA LEU A 78 2.22 -4.96 11.45
C LEU A 78 2.37 -3.98 10.32
N SER A 79 1.59 -4.15 9.27
CA SER A 79 1.56 -3.16 8.22
C SER A 79 0.19 -3.11 7.58
N ILE A 80 -0.12 -1.95 7.02
CA ILE A 80 -1.33 -1.74 6.25
C ILE A 80 -0.89 -1.11 4.95
N GLY A 81 -1.31 -1.70 3.85
CA GLY A 81 -1.01 -1.19 2.52
C GLY A 81 -2.27 -0.79 1.80
N HIS A 82 -2.12 0.11 0.86
CA HIS A 82 -3.27 0.65 0.14
C HIS A 82 -2.88 1.05 -1.26
N ASN A 83 -3.66 0.60 -2.23
CA ASN A 83 -3.57 1.08 -3.61
C ASN A 83 -4.83 1.89 -3.90
N ARG A 84 -4.64 3.05 -4.48
CA ARG A 84 -5.75 3.89 -4.88
C ARG A 84 -5.84 3.93 -6.39
N TYR A 85 -7.05 3.75 -6.89
CA TYR A 85 -7.33 3.80 -8.32
C TYR A 85 -8.10 5.06 -8.63
N SER A 86 -7.74 5.68 -9.73
CA SER A 86 -8.38 6.91 -10.12
C SER A 86 -9.77 6.63 -10.68
N THR A 87 -10.73 7.40 -10.24
CA THR A 87 -12.04 7.39 -10.86
C THR A 87 -12.39 8.75 -11.38
N THR A 88 -12.05 9.77 -10.65
CA THR A 88 -12.33 11.13 -11.08
C THR A 88 -11.28 12.03 -10.47
N GLY A 89 -11.03 13.12 -11.13
CA GLY A 89 -10.15 14.11 -10.60
C GLY A 89 -8.72 13.65 -10.51
N SER A 90 -7.94 14.37 -9.79
CA SER A 90 -6.52 14.10 -9.68
C SER A 90 -6.16 13.61 -8.29
N SER A 91 -5.07 12.88 -8.23
CA SER A 91 -4.48 12.49 -6.98
C SER A 91 -3.41 13.48 -6.58
N THR A 92 -3.34 13.77 -5.32
CA THR A 92 -2.25 14.57 -4.80
C THR A 92 -1.59 13.77 -3.69
N GLN A 93 -0.44 14.25 -3.27
CA GLN A 93 0.28 13.57 -2.20
C GLN A 93 -0.56 13.56 -0.92
N ASP A 94 -1.37 14.59 -0.73
CA ASP A 94 -2.20 14.67 0.45
C ASP A 94 -3.29 13.61 0.47
N ASN A 95 -3.64 13.10 -0.71
CA ASN A 95 -4.70 12.11 -0.81
C ASN A 95 -4.18 10.69 -0.90
N VAL A 96 -2.89 10.51 -0.80
CA VAL A 96 -2.31 9.18 -0.87
C VAL A 96 -2.50 8.49 0.46
N GLN A 97 -3.09 7.32 0.42
CA GLN A 97 -3.33 6.54 1.63
C GLN A 97 -2.29 5.46 1.76
N PRO A 98 -2.09 4.97 2.96
CA PRO A 98 -2.74 5.33 4.23
C PRO A 98 -2.23 6.67 4.75
N LEU A 99 -3.09 7.37 5.41
CA LEU A 99 -2.77 8.70 5.97
C LEU A 99 -2.07 8.64 7.30
#